data_3d03a05228ca680fcb7dbf04d18c8553
#
_entry.id   3d03a05228ca680fcb7dbf04d18c8553
#
_cell.length_a   1.000
_cell.length_b   1.000
_cell.length_c   1.000
_cell.angle_alpha   90.00
_cell.angle_beta   90.00
_cell.angle_gamma   90.00
#
_symmetry.space_group_name_H-M   'P 1'
#
loop_
_entity.id
_entity.type
_entity.pdbx_description
1 polymer ?
#
loop_
_entity_poly.entity_id
_entity_poly.type
_entity_poly.pdbx_seq_one_letter_code
_entity_poly.pdbx_strand_id
1 'polypeptide(L)'
;MNIKNKIKIKVNGKKLIFEHNVSIEKLTKKLKIPLNKVAIELNNKILDKRKLKKIKLNDDDKIEIVHFIGGGWWKKKIIWK
;
A
#
# COMPACT_ATOMS: atom_id res chain seq x y z
N MET A 1 25.79 -0.84 -9.57
CA MET A 1 24.59 -0.56 -9.16
C MET A 1 24.22 -1.07 -7.84
N ASN A 2 23.66 -0.32 -7.12
CA ASN A 2 23.41 -0.70 -5.75
C ASN A 2 21.92 -0.91 -5.51
N ILE A 3 21.50 -2.15 -5.50
CA ILE A 3 20.10 -2.44 -5.26
C ILE A 3 19.76 -2.54 -3.80
N LYS A 4 20.73 -2.35 -2.92
CA LYS A 4 20.45 -2.42 -1.50
C LYS A 4 19.48 -1.37 -1.03
N ASN A 5 19.37 -0.27 -1.77
CA ASN A 5 18.50 0.81 -1.36
C ASN A 5 17.09 0.69 -1.93
N LYS A 6 16.78 -0.44 -2.51
CA LYS A 6 15.47 -0.66 -3.11
C LYS A 6 14.82 -1.88 -2.52
N ILE A 7 13.50 -1.85 -2.47
CA ILE A 7 12.73 -3.01 -2.05
C ILE A 7 11.68 -3.30 -3.11
N LYS A 8 11.28 -4.56 -3.17
CA LYS A 8 10.21 -5.00 -4.06
C LYS A 8 9.00 -5.30 -3.22
N ILE A 9 7.86 -4.76 -3.60
CA ILE A 9 6.62 -5.04 -2.92
C ILE A 9 5.56 -5.36 -3.95
N LYS A 10 4.47 -5.94 -3.50
CA LYS A 10 3.33 -6.19 -4.37
C LYS A 10 2.18 -5.29 -3.93
N VAL A 11 1.61 -4.57 -4.89
CA VAL A 11 0.45 -3.73 -4.62
C VAL A 11 -0.68 -4.26 -5.50
N ASN A 12 -1.68 -4.86 -4.86
CA ASN A 12 -2.78 -5.51 -5.56
C ASN A 12 -2.28 -6.50 -6.60
N GLY A 13 -1.26 -7.27 -6.23
CA GLY A 13 -0.70 -8.29 -7.10
C GLY A 13 0.35 -7.81 -8.08
N LYS A 14 0.56 -6.51 -8.18
CA LYS A 14 1.53 -5.96 -9.11
C LYS A 14 2.84 -5.65 -8.40
N LYS A 15 3.93 -6.11 -8.96
CA LYS A 15 5.25 -5.87 -8.36
C LYS A 15 5.70 -4.46 -8.64
N LEU A 16 6.10 -3.76 -7.59
CA LEU A 16 6.63 -2.41 -7.70
C LEU A 16 7.90 -2.30 -6.89
N ILE A 17 8.75 -1.36 -7.27
CA ILE A 17 10.01 -1.14 -6.60
C ILE A 17 9.98 0.24 -5.96
N PHE A 18 10.35 0.29 -4.69
CA PHE A 18 10.42 1.54 -3.97
C PHE A 18 11.75 1.64 -3.25
N GLU A 19 12.01 2.81 -2.73
CA GLU A 19 13.23 3.02 -1.97
C GLU A 19 13.14 2.34 -0.63
N HIS A 20 14.30 1.90 -0.15
CA HIS A 20 14.44 1.39 1.19
C HIS A 20 13.89 2.41 2.20
N ASN A 21 13.21 1.93 3.23
CA ASN A 21 12.62 2.79 4.27
C ASN A 21 11.41 3.60 3.82
N VAL A 22 10.80 3.24 2.69
CA VAL A 22 9.58 3.93 2.28
C VAL A 22 8.47 3.60 3.29
N SER A 23 7.71 4.60 3.70
CA SER A 23 6.57 4.38 4.57
C SER A 23 5.33 4.12 3.74
N ILE A 24 4.31 3.56 4.40
CA ILE A 24 3.03 3.35 3.73
C ILE A 24 2.48 4.70 3.26
N GLU A 25 2.62 5.74 4.08
CA GLU A 25 2.13 7.05 3.72
C GLU A 25 2.77 7.54 2.42
N LYS A 26 4.09 7.38 2.31
CA LYS A 26 4.77 7.83 1.11
C LYS A 26 4.36 7.04 -0.11
N LEU A 27 4.15 5.73 0.06
CA LEU A 27 3.69 4.90 -1.02
C LEU A 27 2.32 5.36 -1.52
N THR A 28 1.40 5.64 -0.59
CA THR A 28 0.06 6.07 -0.99
C THR A 28 0.09 7.40 -1.71
N LYS A 29 0.98 8.29 -1.30
CA LYS A 29 1.10 9.57 -1.98
C LYS A 29 1.66 9.40 -3.39
N LYS A 30 2.64 8.55 -3.56
CA LYS A 30 3.19 8.31 -4.89
C LYS A 30 2.20 7.69 -5.83
N LEU A 31 1.36 6.81 -5.33
CA LEU A 31 0.35 6.14 -6.15
C LEU A 31 -0.94 6.92 -6.23
N LYS A 32 -1.02 8.07 -5.56
CA LYS A 32 -2.20 8.94 -5.57
C LYS A 32 -3.44 8.18 -5.11
N ILE A 33 -3.31 7.44 -4.03
CA ILE A 33 -4.40 6.64 -3.50
C ILE A 33 -5.31 7.51 -2.64
N PRO A 34 -6.62 7.50 -2.89
CA PRO A 34 -7.56 8.30 -2.10
C PRO A 34 -7.82 7.64 -0.76
N LEU A 35 -7.04 8.01 0.25
CA LEU A 35 -7.06 7.33 1.55
C LEU A 35 -8.43 7.32 2.20
N ASN A 36 -9.24 8.33 1.94
CA ASN A 36 -10.56 8.39 2.58
C ASN A 36 -11.58 7.47 1.93
N LYS A 37 -11.21 6.79 0.86
CA LYS A 37 -12.14 5.91 0.15
C LYS A 37 -11.68 4.46 0.10
N VAL A 38 -10.59 4.14 0.76
CA VAL A 38 -10.03 2.81 0.67
C VAL A 38 -9.64 2.28 2.04
N ALA A 39 -9.50 0.97 2.12
CA ALA A 39 -8.82 0.31 3.23
C ALA A 39 -7.50 -0.22 2.69
N ILE A 40 -6.50 -0.24 3.52
CA ILE A 40 -5.18 -0.72 3.12
C ILE A 40 -4.82 -1.91 4.00
N GLU A 41 -4.42 -3.01 3.36
CA GLU A 41 -3.98 -4.19 4.06
C GLU A 41 -2.50 -4.40 3.82
N LEU A 42 -1.77 -4.67 4.86
CA LEU A 42 -0.36 -5.03 4.76
C LEU A 42 -0.22 -6.47 5.24
N ASN A 43 0.16 -7.35 4.33
CA ASN A 43 0.32 -8.77 4.64
C ASN A 43 -0.92 -9.33 5.32
N ASN A 44 -2.09 -8.99 4.75
CA ASN A 44 -3.41 -9.46 5.17
C ASN A 44 -3.93 -8.85 6.46
N LYS A 45 -3.31 -7.78 6.94
CA LYS A 45 -3.81 -7.07 8.11
C LYS A 45 -4.24 -5.68 7.72
N ILE A 46 -5.43 -5.28 8.14
CA ILE A 46 -5.93 -3.94 7.87
C ILE A 46 -5.17 -2.94 8.72
N LEU A 47 -4.72 -1.87 8.09
CA LEU A 47 -3.91 -0.86 8.77
C LEU A 47 -4.78 0.28 9.27
N ASP A 48 -4.35 0.83 10.41
CA ASP A 48 -4.95 2.04 10.96
C ASP A 48 -4.37 3.22 10.17
N LYS A 49 -5.24 3.95 9.49
CA LYS A 49 -4.80 5.04 8.63
C LYS A 49 -4.09 6.16 9.40
N ARG A 50 -4.31 6.25 10.69
CA ARG A 50 -3.63 7.26 11.50
C ARG A 50 -2.16 6.93 11.73
N LYS A 51 -1.75 5.71 11.43
CA LYS A 51 -0.40 5.25 11.70
C LYS A 51 0.42 5.02 10.44
N LEU A 52 -0.08 5.40 9.29
CA LEU A 52 0.59 5.06 8.03
C LEU A 52 1.98 5.65 7.91
N LYS A 53 2.22 6.84 8.46
CA LYS A 53 3.54 7.43 8.34
C LYS A 53 4.57 6.73 9.22
N LYS A 54 4.13 5.96 10.19
CA LYS A 54 5.03 5.24 11.09
C LYS A 54 5.33 3.84 10.61
N ILE A 55 4.63 3.35 9.62
CA ILE A 55 4.81 1.98 9.17
C ILE A 55 5.72 1.98 7.95
N LYS A 56 6.87 1.34 8.10
CA LYS A 56 7.84 1.21 7.02
C LYS A 56 7.62 -0.10 6.30
N LEU A 57 7.85 -0.10 5.00
CA LEU A 57 7.72 -1.29 4.19
C LEU A 57 9.03 -2.04 4.15
N ASN A 58 8.92 -3.36 4.07
CA ASN A 58 10.06 -4.23 3.91
C ASN A 58 9.98 -4.96 2.58
N ASP A 59 11.11 -5.50 2.16
CA ASP A 59 11.15 -6.27 0.93
C ASP A 59 10.14 -7.41 0.98
N ASP A 60 9.46 -7.65 -0.13
CA ASP A 60 8.45 -8.69 -0.29
C ASP A 60 7.15 -8.46 0.46
N ASP A 61 6.94 -7.28 1.01
CA ASP A 61 5.65 -6.97 1.62
C ASP A 61 4.55 -6.96 0.57
N LYS A 62 3.36 -7.35 1.01
CA LYS A 62 2.18 -7.38 0.15
C LYS A 62 1.19 -6.35 0.63
N ILE A 63 0.85 -5.41 -0.24
CA ILE A 63 -0.12 -4.37 0.01
C ILE A 63 -1.36 -4.65 -0.81
N GLU A 64 -2.52 -4.55 -0.18
CA GLU A 64 -3.77 -4.63 -0.92
C GLU A 64 -4.61 -3.41 -0.60
N ILE A 65 -5.11 -2.79 -1.64
CA ILE A 65 -5.92 -1.59 -1.52
C ILE A 65 -7.32 -1.94 -1.95
N VAL A 66 -8.26 -1.75 -1.05
CA VAL A 66 -9.63 -2.17 -1.25
C VAL A 66 -10.53 -0.94 -1.17
N HIS A 67 -11.34 -0.76 -2.17
CA HIS A 67 -12.20 0.41 -2.26
C HIS A 67 -13.54 0.15 -1.58
N PHE A 68 -14.03 1.12 -0.85
CA PHE A 68 -15.37 1.03 -0.29
C PHE A 68 -16.36 1.46 -1.34
N ILE A 69 -17.44 0.69 -1.50
CA ILE A 69 -18.46 0.98 -2.51
C ILE A 69 -19.81 1.08 -1.82
N GLY A 70 -20.55 2.11 -2.15
CA GLY A 70 -21.91 2.30 -1.67
C GLY A 70 -21.97 2.43 -0.16
N GLY A 71 -22.74 1.61 0.49
CA GLY A 71 -22.93 1.68 1.92
C GLY A 71 -21.74 1.30 2.75
N GLY A 72 -20.63 1.07 2.12
CA GLY A 72 -19.39 0.89 2.87
C GLY A 72 -19.09 -0.51 3.28
N TRP A 73 -19.96 -1.45 3.03
CA TRP A 73 -19.70 -2.82 3.43
C TRP A 73 -19.09 -3.68 2.33
N TRP A 74 -19.20 -3.24 1.10
CA TRP A 74 -18.62 -3.97 -0.01
C TRP A 74 -17.24 -3.42 -0.30
N LYS A 75 -16.31 -4.31 -0.47
CA LYS A 75 -14.95 -3.94 -0.81
C LYS A 75 -14.60 -4.53 -2.16
N LYS A 76 -13.95 -3.75 -2.97
CA LYS A 76 -13.52 -4.20 -4.27
C LYS A 76 -12.08 -3.82 -4.46
N LYS A 77 -11.27 -4.80 -4.85
CA LYS A 77 -9.87 -4.52 -5.10
C LYS A 77 -9.73 -3.68 -6.35
N ILE A 78 -8.81 -2.75 -6.27
CA ILE A 78 -8.52 -1.85 -7.38
C ILE A 78 -7.08 -2.07 -7.79
N ILE A 79 -6.86 -2.12 -9.10
CA ILE A 79 -5.52 -2.23 -9.64
C ILE A 79 -5.07 -0.84 -10.00
N TRP A 80 -3.99 -0.39 -9.37
CA TRP A 80 -3.42 0.93 -9.64
C TRP A 80 -2.34 0.79 -10.68
N LYS A 81 -2.34 1.71 -11.61
CA LYS A 81 -1.37 1.67 -12.72
C LYS A 81 -0.21 2.59 -12.49
#